data_4ff6cc68e59cb720ed8217e760b643a5
#
_entry.id   4ff6cc68e59cb720ed8217e760b643a5
#
_cell.length_a   1.000
_cell.length_b   1.000
_cell.length_c   1.000
_cell.angle_alpha   90.00
_cell.angle_beta   90.00
_cell.angle_gamma   90.00
#
_symmetry.space_group_name_H-M   'P 1'
#
loop_
_entity.id
_entity.type
_entity.pdbx_description
1 polymer ?
#
loop_
_entity_poly.entity_id
_entity_poly.type
_entity_poly.pdbx_seq_one_letter_code
_entity_poly.pdbx_strand_id
1 'polypeptide(L)'
;MTLTLPIPPRTDADRLTGLPVAVIGAGPVGLAAAAHLLERSLDVVVYEAGPTVGTSVRAWGHTRLFSPWQYVIDPAAQRLLEATGWEAPRASSLPTGQDLVDTYLAPLAATPQLAPVIQYGTRVEAVSRQGMDRTRSTGRADTPFLLRLHTADGVTDVTARAVIDTSGTYTTPNPLTAAGLAPAADLGDRVVHALPDVLGADRARFAGKRVLVVGAGHSAANTLIKLASLAKTAPGTDVLWAVRNAGTARLGAEAADGLAARGQLGSTVHGLVESGQVQQIASFEIDDVRPDGDQVTVSGRRAGEVFAVTVDLIVNATGFRPDLDMLREIRIGLDDIVEAPRALAPLIDPNLHSCGSVPPHGVAELAHPEPNFFIAGMKSYGRAPTFLLLTGYEQVRSIAAELAGDHAGARQLELVLPETGVCSTDIGGSSCCTTPAATGTPAAEDAACCTPPAPTSDSTSCCTN
;
A
#
# COMPACT_ATOMS: atom_id res chain seq x y z
N MET A 1 0.18 -53.49 -35.33
CA MET A 1 1.13 -53.22 -34.24
C MET A 1 1.32 -51.70 -34.16
N THR A 2 0.68 -51.04 -33.22
CA THR A 2 0.86 -49.60 -33.01
C THR A 2 2.04 -49.44 -32.06
N LEU A 3 3.17 -48.91 -32.60
CA LEU A 3 4.34 -48.56 -31.81
C LEU A 3 3.99 -47.32 -30.97
N THR A 4 3.68 -47.51 -29.69
CA THR A 4 3.60 -46.43 -28.72
C THR A 4 5.03 -46.19 -28.23
N LEU A 5 5.69 -45.15 -28.73
CA LEU A 5 6.93 -44.66 -28.15
C LEU A 5 6.64 -44.14 -26.77
N PRO A 6 7.31 -44.60 -25.69
CA PRO A 6 7.18 -44.06 -24.39
C PRO A 6 7.72 -42.60 -24.42
N ILE A 7 6.84 -41.62 -24.21
CA ILE A 7 7.26 -40.26 -23.92
C ILE A 7 7.90 -40.32 -22.54
N PRO A 8 9.20 -40.01 -22.40
CA PRO A 8 9.86 -39.99 -21.12
C PRO A 8 9.07 -39.00 -20.21
N PRO A 9 8.81 -39.33 -18.96
CA PRO A 9 8.21 -38.39 -18.03
C PRO A 9 9.12 -37.17 -17.98
N ARG A 10 8.62 -35.98 -18.33
CA ARG A 10 9.32 -34.72 -18.07
C ARG A 10 9.57 -34.68 -16.58
N THR A 11 10.82 -34.52 -16.17
CA THR A 11 11.17 -34.22 -14.78
C THR A 11 10.52 -32.89 -14.42
N ASP A 12 9.97 -32.78 -13.20
CA ASP A 12 9.22 -31.58 -12.78
C ASP A 12 10.06 -30.31 -12.88
N ALA A 13 11.40 -30.39 -12.73
CA ALA A 13 12.34 -29.30 -12.96
C ALA A 13 12.31 -28.74 -14.40
N ASP A 14 12.00 -29.56 -15.41
CA ASP A 14 11.98 -29.14 -16.80
C ASP A 14 10.75 -28.27 -17.14
N ARG A 15 9.70 -28.30 -16.32
CA ARG A 15 8.45 -27.55 -16.58
C ARG A 15 8.58 -26.06 -16.35
N LEU A 16 9.46 -25.61 -15.47
CA LEU A 16 9.70 -24.21 -15.11
C LEU A 16 10.86 -23.60 -15.91
N THR A 17 11.68 -24.43 -16.55
CA THR A 17 12.86 -23.97 -17.31
C THR A 17 12.43 -23.16 -18.53
N GLY A 18 13.07 -21.98 -18.71
CA GLY A 18 12.80 -21.06 -19.82
C GLY A 18 11.49 -20.27 -19.69
N LEU A 19 10.75 -20.39 -18.55
CA LEU A 19 9.61 -19.54 -18.29
C LEU A 19 10.03 -18.26 -17.56
N PRO A 20 9.44 -17.10 -17.90
CA PRO A 20 9.76 -15.84 -17.23
C PRO A 20 9.16 -15.77 -15.83
N VAL A 21 9.67 -14.82 -15.03
CA VAL A 21 8.97 -14.29 -13.86
C VAL A 21 7.96 -13.26 -14.34
N ALA A 22 6.69 -13.42 -13.97
CA ALA A 22 5.64 -12.45 -14.25
C ALA A 22 5.55 -11.41 -13.13
N VAL A 23 5.67 -10.14 -13.47
CA VAL A 23 5.44 -9.00 -12.58
C VAL A 23 4.12 -8.34 -12.97
N ILE A 24 3.21 -8.14 -12.01
CA ILE A 24 1.91 -7.53 -12.25
C ILE A 24 1.96 -6.06 -11.80
N GLY A 25 1.85 -5.14 -12.76
CA GLY A 25 1.90 -3.69 -12.58
C GLY A 25 3.27 -3.07 -12.91
N ALA A 26 3.28 -2.04 -13.75
CA ALA A 26 4.45 -1.22 -14.09
C ALA A 26 4.48 0.10 -13.27
N GLY A 27 4.20 0.00 -11.99
CA GLY A 27 4.43 1.07 -11.02
C GLY A 27 5.89 1.09 -10.54
N PRO A 28 6.24 1.95 -9.57
CA PRO A 28 7.60 2.07 -9.06
C PRO A 28 8.20 0.74 -8.59
N VAL A 29 7.43 -0.04 -7.81
CA VAL A 29 7.89 -1.32 -7.25
C VAL A 29 7.98 -2.41 -8.32
N GLY A 30 7.06 -2.41 -9.31
CA GLY A 30 7.09 -3.40 -10.39
C GLY A 30 8.27 -3.20 -11.33
N LEU A 31 8.61 -1.95 -11.67
CA LEU A 31 9.80 -1.66 -12.47
C LEU A 31 11.10 -1.99 -11.72
N ALA A 32 11.14 -1.71 -10.41
CA ALA A 32 12.26 -2.10 -9.56
C ALA A 32 12.40 -3.64 -9.51
N ALA A 33 11.29 -4.38 -9.37
CA ALA A 33 11.30 -5.85 -9.44
C ALA A 33 11.91 -6.34 -10.75
N ALA A 34 11.48 -5.78 -11.89
CA ALA A 34 12.02 -6.15 -13.19
C ALA A 34 13.52 -5.83 -13.31
N ALA A 35 13.97 -4.66 -12.81
CA ALA A 35 15.38 -4.30 -12.80
C ALA A 35 16.22 -5.30 -11.98
N HIS A 36 15.80 -5.64 -10.76
CA HIS A 36 16.49 -6.62 -9.91
C HIS A 36 16.51 -8.04 -10.48
N LEU A 37 15.44 -8.45 -11.19
CA LEU A 37 15.39 -9.74 -11.88
C LEU A 37 16.37 -9.79 -13.06
N LEU A 38 16.40 -8.74 -13.88
CA LEU A 38 17.33 -8.63 -15.02
C LEU A 38 18.79 -8.62 -14.60
N GLU A 39 19.15 -7.91 -13.52
CA GLU A 39 20.52 -7.93 -12.96
C GLU A 39 20.97 -9.34 -12.55
N ARG A 40 20.02 -10.21 -12.20
CA ARG A 40 20.26 -11.61 -11.85
C ARG A 40 20.08 -12.58 -13.01
N SER A 41 20.00 -12.04 -14.24
CA SER A 41 19.83 -12.83 -15.47
C SER A 41 18.59 -13.72 -15.46
N LEU A 42 17.51 -13.27 -14.82
CA LEU A 42 16.20 -13.93 -14.85
C LEU A 42 15.33 -13.30 -15.94
N ASP A 43 14.72 -14.14 -16.76
CA ASP A 43 13.73 -13.68 -17.73
C ASP A 43 12.51 -13.12 -17.00
N VAL A 44 12.06 -11.94 -17.41
CA VAL A 44 10.93 -11.23 -16.79
C VAL A 44 9.95 -10.74 -17.84
N VAL A 45 8.68 -10.69 -17.48
CA VAL A 45 7.63 -9.98 -18.21
C VAL A 45 6.82 -9.16 -17.23
N VAL A 46 6.51 -7.91 -17.58
CA VAL A 46 5.73 -6.98 -16.77
C VAL A 46 4.39 -6.73 -17.45
N TYR A 47 3.28 -7.00 -16.77
CA TYR A 47 1.93 -6.76 -17.27
C TYR A 47 1.37 -5.50 -16.61
N GLU A 48 1.09 -4.47 -17.41
CA GLU A 48 0.51 -3.20 -16.96
C GLU A 48 -0.89 -3.04 -17.54
N ALA A 49 -1.89 -2.88 -16.66
CA ALA A 49 -3.28 -2.72 -17.09
C ALA A 49 -3.55 -1.39 -17.79
N GLY A 50 -2.80 -0.36 -17.42
CA GLY A 50 -2.91 0.96 -18.01
C GLY A 50 -2.18 1.10 -19.35
N PRO A 51 -2.45 2.19 -20.08
CA PRO A 51 -1.82 2.43 -21.38
C PRO A 51 -0.36 2.89 -21.29
N THR A 52 0.11 3.24 -20.10
CA THR A 52 1.47 3.77 -19.87
C THR A 52 2.00 3.34 -18.51
N VAL A 53 3.31 3.47 -18.32
CA VAL A 53 3.96 3.27 -17.03
C VAL A 53 3.41 4.21 -15.95
N GLY A 54 3.25 3.70 -14.73
CA GLY A 54 2.85 4.50 -13.58
C GLY A 54 1.44 5.08 -13.68
N THR A 55 0.51 4.42 -14.36
CA THR A 55 -0.87 4.90 -14.59
C THR A 55 -1.55 5.36 -13.29
N SER A 56 -1.45 4.58 -12.20
CA SER A 56 -2.02 4.98 -10.91
C SER A 56 -1.30 6.20 -10.31
N VAL A 57 0.00 6.36 -10.52
CA VAL A 57 0.76 7.53 -10.04
C VAL A 57 0.36 8.79 -10.78
N ARG A 58 0.14 8.70 -12.11
CA ARG A 58 -0.35 9.83 -12.92
C ARG A 58 -1.71 10.34 -12.46
N ALA A 59 -2.58 9.47 -11.95
CA ALA A 59 -3.91 9.88 -11.46
C ALA A 59 -3.84 10.90 -10.30
N TRP A 60 -2.76 10.91 -9.53
CA TRP A 60 -2.48 11.91 -8.48
C TRP A 60 -1.18 12.70 -8.75
N GLY A 61 -0.80 12.80 -10.01
CA GLY A 61 0.45 13.41 -10.47
C GLY A 61 0.69 14.84 -9.96
N HIS A 62 -0.36 15.62 -9.75
CA HIS A 62 -0.32 16.98 -9.20
C HIS A 62 0.03 17.04 -7.70
N THR A 63 0.09 15.89 -7.00
CA THR A 63 0.37 15.84 -5.55
C THR A 63 1.86 15.67 -5.31
N ARG A 64 2.42 16.51 -4.41
CA ARG A 64 3.81 16.42 -3.98
C ARG A 64 3.99 15.31 -2.96
N LEU A 65 5.01 14.49 -3.15
CA LEU A 65 5.42 13.48 -2.20
C LEU A 65 6.08 14.14 -0.98
N PHE A 66 6.01 13.49 0.16
CA PHE A 66 6.76 13.87 1.36
C PHE A 66 8.12 13.15 1.46
N SER A 67 8.39 12.18 0.58
CA SER A 67 9.69 11.51 0.47
C SER A 67 10.54 12.18 -0.60
N PRO A 68 11.77 12.63 -0.28
CA PRO A 68 12.69 13.19 -1.27
C PRO A 68 13.19 12.12 -2.23
N TRP A 69 13.80 12.56 -3.36
CA TRP A 69 14.28 11.69 -4.43
C TRP A 69 15.18 10.55 -3.94
N GLN A 70 16.03 10.79 -2.95
CA GLN A 70 16.91 9.74 -2.38
C GLN A 70 16.16 8.53 -1.81
N TYR A 71 14.86 8.66 -1.53
CA TYR A 71 14.02 7.57 -1.00
C TYR A 71 13.01 7.04 -2.00
N VAL A 72 13.01 7.52 -3.25
CA VAL A 72 12.03 7.10 -4.27
C VAL A 72 12.67 6.55 -5.55
N ILE A 73 14.00 6.46 -5.58
CA ILE A 73 14.76 5.83 -6.67
C ILE A 73 15.34 4.50 -6.16
N ASP A 74 15.08 3.42 -6.89
CA ASP A 74 15.64 2.10 -6.61
C ASP A 74 17.08 1.98 -7.14
N PRO A 75 18.01 1.36 -6.39
CA PRO A 75 19.41 1.27 -6.81
C PRO A 75 19.64 0.47 -8.11
N ALA A 76 18.91 -0.63 -8.35
CA ALA A 76 19.06 -1.41 -9.58
C ALA A 76 18.48 -0.64 -10.79
N ALA A 77 17.33 0.01 -10.59
CA ALA A 77 16.74 0.90 -11.60
C ALA A 77 17.65 2.09 -11.91
N GLN A 78 18.30 2.67 -10.90
CA GLN A 78 19.27 3.75 -11.09
C GLN A 78 20.45 3.31 -11.96
N ARG A 79 21.02 2.13 -11.74
CA ARG A 79 22.11 1.60 -12.57
C ARG A 79 21.71 1.42 -14.04
N LEU A 80 20.49 0.93 -14.30
CA LEU A 80 19.97 0.82 -15.67
C LEU A 80 19.83 2.19 -16.33
N LEU A 81 19.35 3.20 -15.60
CA LEU A 81 19.19 4.56 -16.11
C LEU A 81 20.53 5.24 -16.37
N GLU A 82 21.49 5.13 -15.46
CA GLU A 82 22.82 5.73 -15.59
C GLU A 82 23.55 5.19 -16.83
N ALA A 83 23.33 3.92 -17.20
CA ALA A 83 23.86 3.35 -18.43
C ALA A 83 23.32 4.02 -19.71
N THR A 84 22.21 4.76 -19.63
CA THR A 84 21.65 5.54 -20.75
C THR A 84 22.07 7.01 -20.75
N GLY A 85 22.89 7.44 -19.79
CA GLY A 85 23.28 8.83 -19.59
C GLY A 85 22.25 9.67 -18.80
N TRP A 86 21.32 9.02 -18.13
CA TRP A 86 20.37 9.70 -17.25
C TRP A 86 21.07 10.26 -16.01
N GLU A 87 20.69 11.46 -15.61
CA GLU A 87 21.19 12.13 -14.41
C GLU A 87 20.12 12.14 -13.32
N ALA A 88 20.50 11.70 -12.12
CA ALA A 88 19.61 11.69 -10.98
C ALA A 88 19.22 13.12 -10.56
N PRO A 89 17.94 13.36 -10.23
CA PRO A 89 17.51 14.63 -9.65
C PRO A 89 18.19 14.90 -8.31
N ARG A 90 18.12 16.17 -7.87
CA ARG A 90 18.68 16.55 -6.56
C ARG A 90 18.10 15.69 -5.43
N ALA A 91 18.94 14.94 -4.75
CA ALA A 91 18.56 13.93 -3.76
C ALA A 91 17.59 14.42 -2.66
N SER A 92 17.74 15.68 -2.20
CA SER A 92 16.93 16.28 -1.13
C SER A 92 15.65 16.96 -1.61
N SER A 93 15.41 17.09 -2.92
CA SER A 93 14.17 17.72 -3.43
C SER A 93 12.99 16.74 -3.43
N LEU A 94 11.78 17.29 -3.24
CA LEU A 94 10.55 16.54 -3.15
C LEU A 94 9.84 16.52 -4.52
N PRO A 95 9.70 15.37 -5.19
CA PRO A 95 8.96 15.27 -6.44
C PRO A 95 7.45 15.39 -6.23
N THR A 96 6.75 15.77 -7.28
CA THR A 96 5.34 15.46 -7.45
C THR A 96 5.18 14.04 -8.02
N GLY A 97 3.96 13.48 -8.02
CA GLY A 97 3.70 12.22 -8.70
C GLY A 97 4.01 12.30 -10.21
N GLN A 98 3.76 13.47 -10.84
CA GLN A 98 4.10 13.70 -12.24
C GLN A 98 5.62 13.71 -12.46
N ASP A 99 6.38 14.40 -11.59
CA ASP A 99 7.85 14.37 -11.65
C ASP A 99 8.39 12.95 -11.49
N LEU A 100 7.80 12.16 -10.57
CA LEU A 100 8.19 10.76 -10.37
C LEU A 100 8.02 9.94 -11.64
N VAL A 101 6.91 10.15 -12.36
CA VAL A 101 6.69 9.44 -13.63
C VAL A 101 7.58 9.97 -14.73
N ASP A 102 7.64 11.27 -14.97
CA ASP A 102 8.29 11.83 -16.13
C ASP A 102 9.82 11.82 -16.02
N THR A 103 10.36 11.99 -14.80
CA THR A 103 11.81 12.07 -14.59
C THR A 103 12.43 10.70 -14.28
N TYR A 104 11.66 9.75 -13.73
CA TYR A 104 12.21 8.47 -13.28
C TYR A 104 11.54 7.25 -13.96
N LEU A 105 10.21 7.07 -13.80
CA LEU A 105 9.56 5.83 -14.24
C LEU A 105 9.50 5.69 -15.78
N ALA A 106 9.19 6.77 -16.50
CA ALA A 106 9.10 6.74 -17.94
C ALA A 106 10.48 6.55 -18.61
N PRO A 107 11.54 7.27 -18.21
CA PRO A 107 12.90 6.98 -18.66
C PRO A 107 13.34 5.54 -18.34
N LEU A 108 13.03 5.04 -17.14
CA LEU A 108 13.36 3.67 -16.73
C LEU A 108 12.67 2.63 -17.62
N ALA A 109 11.37 2.77 -17.84
CA ALA A 109 10.60 1.87 -18.71
C ALA A 109 11.05 1.91 -20.17
N ALA A 110 11.69 3.01 -20.62
CA ALA A 110 12.22 3.19 -21.96
C ALA A 110 13.65 2.64 -22.14
N THR A 111 14.30 2.16 -21.07
CA THR A 111 15.64 1.56 -21.19
C THR A 111 15.62 0.34 -22.12
N PRO A 112 16.71 0.06 -22.86
CA PRO A 112 16.78 -1.09 -23.78
C PRO A 112 16.48 -2.44 -23.11
N GLN A 113 16.72 -2.56 -21.81
CA GLN A 113 16.49 -3.77 -21.02
C GLN A 113 15.02 -3.94 -20.62
N LEU A 114 14.32 -2.85 -20.25
CA LEU A 114 12.96 -2.92 -19.75
C LEU A 114 11.88 -2.74 -20.83
N ALA A 115 12.13 -1.89 -21.84
CA ALA A 115 11.15 -1.62 -22.89
C ALA A 115 10.57 -2.89 -23.57
N PRO A 116 11.38 -3.91 -23.92
CA PRO A 116 10.87 -5.09 -24.61
C PRO A 116 10.09 -6.05 -23.71
N VAL A 117 10.18 -5.92 -22.38
CA VAL A 117 9.54 -6.85 -21.43
C VAL A 117 8.26 -6.29 -20.79
N ILE A 118 7.88 -5.04 -21.05
CA ILE A 118 6.68 -4.42 -20.52
C ILE A 118 5.53 -4.51 -21.53
N GLN A 119 4.41 -5.07 -21.11
CA GLN A 119 3.18 -5.17 -21.90
C GLN A 119 2.11 -4.25 -21.31
N TYR A 120 1.83 -3.14 -21.99
CA TYR A 120 0.81 -2.17 -21.64
C TYR A 120 -0.59 -2.59 -22.10
N GLY A 121 -1.64 -2.01 -21.51
CA GLY A 121 -3.03 -2.34 -21.85
C GLY A 121 -3.37 -3.81 -21.56
N THR A 122 -2.60 -4.45 -20.70
CA THR A 122 -2.67 -5.88 -20.40
C THR A 122 -3.02 -6.10 -18.94
N ARG A 123 -4.29 -6.39 -18.68
CA ARG A 123 -4.79 -6.65 -17.32
C ARG A 123 -4.70 -8.13 -17.00
N VAL A 124 -4.09 -8.47 -15.87
CA VAL A 124 -4.17 -9.81 -15.30
C VAL A 124 -5.51 -9.95 -14.57
N GLU A 125 -6.38 -10.84 -15.06
CA GLU A 125 -7.71 -11.10 -14.47
C GLU A 125 -7.70 -12.24 -13.45
N ALA A 126 -6.84 -13.24 -13.68
CA ALA A 126 -6.74 -14.37 -12.78
C ALA A 126 -5.34 -14.97 -12.79
N VAL A 127 -4.91 -15.47 -11.64
CA VAL A 127 -3.68 -16.25 -11.48
C VAL A 127 -4.04 -17.61 -10.91
N SER A 128 -3.50 -18.67 -11.50
CA SER A 128 -3.70 -20.07 -11.10
C SER A 128 -2.43 -20.89 -11.37
N ARG A 129 -2.50 -22.20 -11.22
CA ARG A 129 -1.48 -23.14 -11.71
C ARG A 129 -1.99 -23.88 -12.94
N GLN A 130 -1.12 -24.13 -13.90
CA GLN A 130 -1.47 -24.82 -15.14
C GLN A 130 -2.04 -26.21 -14.89
N GLY A 131 -3.33 -26.41 -15.17
CA GLY A 131 -4.02 -27.68 -14.97
C GLY A 131 -4.28 -28.08 -13.52
N MET A 132 -4.17 -27.13 -12.58
CA MET A 132 -4.44 -27.35 -11.16
C MET A 132 -5.31 -26.23 -10.59
N ASP A 133 -6.42 -26.60 -9.99
CA ASP A 133 -7.15 -25.72 -9.08
C ASP A 133 -6.44 -25.60 -7.72
N ARG A 134 -6.98 -24.77 -6.83
CA ARG A 134 -6.43 -24.47 -5.50
C ARG A 134 -6.32 -25.72 -4.61
N THR A 135 -7.14 -26.75 -4.82
CA THR A 135 -7.21 -27.95 -3.96
C THR A 135 -6.11 -28.96 -4.23
N ARG A 136 -5.54 -28.98 -5.43
CA ARG A 136 -4.52 -29.95 -5.83
C ARG A 136 -3.12 -29.57 -5.33
N SER A 137 -2.50 -30.46 -4.54
CA SER A 137 -1.19 -30.19 -3.87
C SER A 137 0.00 -30.90 -4.52
N THR A 138 -0.19 -32.15 -4.98
CA THR A 138 0.92 -32.95 -5.54
C THR A 138 1.52 -32.29 -6.79
N GLY A 139 2.83 -32.02 -6.77
CA GLY A 139 3.57 -31.39 -7.88
C GLY A 139 3.24 -29.90 -8.07
N ARG A 140 2.54 -29.26 -7.13
CA ARG A 140 2.12 -27.85 -7.28
C ARG A 140 3.30 -26.88 -7.37
N ALA A 141 4.35 -27.10 -6.58
CA ALA A 141 5.55 -26.25 -6.58
C ALA A 141 6.28 -26.24 -7.93
N ASP A 142 6.25 -27.37 -8.65
CA ASP A 142 6.95 -27.59 -9.92
C ASP A 142 6.03 -27.35 -11.15
N THR A 143 4.79 -26.91 -10.89
CA THR A 143 3.83 -26.60 -11.95
C THR A 143 3.87 -25.12 -12.28
N PRO A 144 3.97 -24.71 -13.56
CA PRO A 144 3.93 -23.32 -13.97
C PRO A 144 2.70 -22.60 -13.48
N PHE A 145 2.85 -21.31 -13.15
CA PHE A 145 1.69 -20.42 -13.02
C PHE A 145 1.00 -20.26 -14.36
N LEU A 146 -0.31 -20.09 -14.33
CA LEU A 146 -1.16 -19.73 -15.45
C LEU A 146 -1.79 -18.38 -15.14
N LEU A 147 -1.49 -17.37 -15.95
CA LEU A 147 -2.06 -16.04 -15.83
C LEU A 147 -3.05 -15.82 -16.98
N ARG A 148 -4.27 -15.42 -16.64
CA ARG A 148 -5.27 -14.98 -17.62
C ARG A 148 -5.14 -13.49 -17.82
N LEU A 149 -4.88 -13.11 -19.05
CA LEU A 149 -4.67 -11.74 -19.48
C LEU A 149 -5.86 -11.26 -20.29
N HIS A 150 -6.29 -10.03 -20.04
CA HIS A 150 -7.28 -9.32 -20.85
C HIS A 150 -6.62 -8.11 -21.52
N THR A 151 -6.73 -8.05 -22.83
CA THR A 151 -6.24 -6.96 -23.69
C THR A 151 -7.37 -6.46 -24.60
N ALA A 152 -7.09 -5.43 -25.39
CA ALA A 152 -8.04 -4.98 -26.41
C ALA A 152 -8.37 -6.07 -27.46
N ASP A 153 -7.44 -7.01 -27.70
CA ASP A 153 -7.61 -8.10 -28.66
C ASP A 153 -8.34 -9.32 -28.09
N GLY A 154 -8.68 -9.29 -26.78
CA GLY A 154 -9.39 -10.35 -26.10
C GLY A 154 -8.63 -10.98 -24.93
N VAL A 155 -9.03 -12.20 -24.57
CA VAL A 155 -8.50 -12.95 -23.42
C VAL A 155 -7.50 -14.00 -23.91
N THR A 156 -6.34 -14.09 -23.24
CA THR A 156 -5.31 -15.11 -23.50
C THR A 156 -4.74 -15.63 -22.17
N ASP A 157 -4.26 -16.86 -22.19
CA ASP A 157 -3.60 -17.50 -21.06
C ASP A 157 -2.10 -17.64 -21.33
N VAL A 158 -1.25 -17.25 -20.38
CA VAL A 158 0.21 -17.35 -20.45
C VAL A 158 0.76 -18.08 -19.23
N THR A 159 1.99 -18.57 -19.33
CA THR A 159 2.65 -19.29 -18.24
C THR A 159 3.87 -18.55 -17.71
N ALA A 160 4.13 -18.70 -16.41
CA ALA A 160 5.28 -18.13 -15.72
C ALA A 160 5.85 -19.11 -14.67
N ARG A 161 7.15 -18.98 -14.36
CA ARG A 161 7.78 -19.77 -13.28
C ARG A 161 7.51 -19.22 -11.89
N ALA A 162 7.31 -17.92 -11.79
CA ALA A 162 7.01 -17.20 -10.55
C ALA A 162 6.12 -15.99 -10.86
N VAL A 163 5.43 -15.48 -9.85
CA VAL A 163 4.59 -14.28 -9.96
C VAL A 163 4.89 -13.33 -8.82
N ILE A 164 5.12 -12.05 -9.14
CA ILE A 164 5.25 -10.95 -8.19
C ILE A 164 4.12 -9.97 -8.45
N ASP A 165 3.16 -9.89 -7.53
CA ASP A 165 2.03 -8.97 -7.62
C ASP A 165 2.41 -7.63 -6.98
N THR A 166 2.64 -6.63 -7.81
CA THR A 166 2.94 -5.24 -7.44
C THR A 166 1.85 -4.27 -7.92
N SER A 167 0.62 -4.79 -8.14
CA SER A 167 -0.49 -4.02 -8.73
C SER A 167 -1.01 -2.89 -7.86
N GLY A 168 -0.57 -2.80 -6.59
CA GLY A 168 -0.94 -1.74 -5.66
C GLY A 168 -2.38 -1.87 -5.15
N THR A 169 -2.90 -0.75 -4.62
CA THR A 169 -4.23 -0.68 -3.98
C THR A 169 -5.09 0.47 -4.51
N TYR A 170 -4.54 1.35 -5.36
CA TYR A 170 -5.16 2.63 -5.73
C TYR A 170 -6.54 2.50 -6.38
N THR A 171 -6.82 1.41 -7.09
CA THR A 171 -8.10 1.15 -7.77
C THR A 171 -9.18 0.59 -6.85
N THR A 172 -8.86 0.28 -5.58
CA THR A 172 -9.77 -0.34 -4.63
C THR A 172 -9.89 0.51 -3.36
N PRO A 173 -10.64 1.64 -3.41
CA PRO A 173 -10.83 2.50 -2.25
C PRO A 173 -11.66 1.80 -1.17
N ASN A 174 -11.40 2.15 0.09
CA ASN A 174 -12.28 1.75 1.18
C ASN A 174 -13.66 2.43 1.03
N PRO A 175 -14.75 1.75 1.42
CA PRO A 175 -16.07 2.35 1.47
C PRO A 175 -16.14 3.54 2.42
N LEU A 176 -17.14 4.41 2.18
CA LEU A 176 -17.41 5.58 3.04
C LEU A 176 -18.00 5.19 4.39
N THR A 177 -18.76 4.09 4.47
CA THR A 177 -19.47 3.70 5.69
C THR A 177 -18.51 3.13 6.74
N ALA A 178 -18.82 3.36 8.01
CA ALA A 178 -18.04 2.85 9.14
C ALA A 178 -18.04 1.31 9.19
N ALA A 179 -19.10 0.68 8.71
CA ALA A 179 -19.23 -0.78 8.61
C ALA A 179 -18.38 -1.41 7.49
N GLY A 180 -17.73 -0.60 6.63
CA GLY A 180 -16.91 -1.12 5.52
C GLY A 180 -17.73 -1.66 4.34
N LEU A 181 -19.02 -1.35 4.28
CA LEU A 181 -19.90 -1.67 3.17
C LEU A 181 -20.03 -0.48 2.22
N ALA A 182 -20.16 -0.76 0.92
CA ALA A 182 -20.46 0.30 -0.03
C ALA A 182 -21.86 0.90 0.26
N PRO A 183 -22.07 2.21 0.03
CA PRO A 183 -23.40 2.78 0.05
C PRO A 183 -24.35 1.99 -0.87
N ALA A 184 -25.60 1.82 -0.43
CA ALA A 184 -26.58 1.04 -1.21
C ALA A 184 -27.03 1.76 -2.48
N ALA A 185 -26.94 3.09 -2.49
CA ALA A 185 -27.31 3.92 -3.64
C ALA A 185 -26.10 4.21 -4.53
N ASP A 186 -26.32 4.30 -5.82
CA ASP A 186 -25.33 4.86 -6.75
C ASP A 186 -25.24 6.38 -6.53
N LEU A 187 -24.05 6.84 -6.20
CA LEU A 187 -23.75 8.23 -5.90
C LEU A 187 -23.18 8.96 -7.14
N GLY A 188 -22.83 8.23 -8.20
CA GLY A 188 -22.26 8.78 -9.42
C GLY A 188 -21.06 9.68 -9.15
N ASP A 189 -20.99 10.79 -9.87
CA ASP A 189 -19.90 11.77 -9.78
C ASP A 189 -19.89 12.61 -8.50
N ARG A 190 -20.84 12.39 -7.57
CA ARG A 190 -20.86 13.11 -6.28
C ARG A 190 -19.81 12.60 -5.28
N VAL A 191 -19.22 11.46 -5.56
CA VAL A 191 -18.09 10.93 -4.78
C VAL A 191 -16.83 10.93 -5.63
N VAL A 192 -15.79 11.58 -5.12
CA VAL A 192 -14.46 11.67 -5.74
C VAL A 192 -13.47 10.91 -4.88
N HIS A 193 -12.54 10.18 -5.49
CA HIS A 193 -11.54 9.43 -4.74
C HIS A 193 -10.30 10.24 -4.42
N ALA A 194 -9.83 10.05 -3.22
CA ALA A 194 -8.57 10.35 -2.57
C ALA A 194 -7.95 11.74 -2.83
N LEU A 195 -7.43 12.00 -4.00
CA LEU A 195 -6.56 13.14 -4.30
C LEU A 195 -7.02 13.85 -5.59
N PRO A 196 -8.17 14.54 -5.59
CA PRO A 196 -8.59 15.34 -6.72
C PRO A 196 -7.65 16.53 -6.95
N ASP A 197 -7.51 16.95 -8.21
CA ASP A 197 -6.74 18.15 -8.56
C ASP A 197 -7.57 19.44 -8.35
N VAL A 198 -7.86 19.72 -7.09
CA VAL A 198 -8.76 20.81 -6.64
C VAL A 198 -8.35 22.19 -7.17
N LEU A 199 -7.04 22.43 -7.34
CA LEU A 199 -6.53 23.73 -7.80
C LEU A 199 -6.25 23.77 -9.30
N GLY A 200 -6.25 22.62 -9.97
CA GLY A 200 -6.00 22.46 -11.40
C GLY A 200 -7.21 21.92 -12.15
N ALA A 201 -7.12 20.72 -12.68
CA ALA A 201 -8.10 20.14 -13.60
C ALA A 201 -9.53 20.04 -13.02
N ASP A 202 -9.66 19.75 -11.72
CA ASP A 202 -10.95 19.58 -11.05
C ASP A 202 -11.51 20.87 -10.45
N ARG A 203 -10.82 22.01 -10.60
CA ARG A 203 -11.17 23.27 -9.95
C ARG A 203 -12.63 23.68 -10.13
N ALA A 204 -13.14 23.58 -11.34
CA ALA A 204 -14.51 23.97 -11.67
C ALA A 204 -15.56 23.11 -10.94
N ARG A 205 -15.23 21.86 -10.64
CA ARG A 205 -16.08 20.90 -9.93
C ARG A 205 -16.26 21.28 -8.46
N PHE A 206 -15.24 21.86 -7.84
CA PHE A 206 -15.20 22.17 -6.41
C PHE A 206 -15.52 23.63 -6.07
N ALA A 207 -15.32 24.56 -7.01
CA ALA A 207 -15.52 25.98 -6.78
C ALA A 207 -16.98 26.30 -6.44
N GLY A 208 -17.21 27.00 -5.32
CA GLY A 208 -18.56 27.38 -4.86
C GLY A 208 -19.38 26.21 -4.31
N LYS A 209 -18.77 25.07 -4.00
CA LYS A 209 -19.43 23.84 -3.53
C LYS A 209 -19.19 23.62 -2.05
N ARG A 210 -20.17 22.99 -1.39
CA ARG A 210 -20.04 22.43 -0.05
C ARG A 210 -19.48 21.03 -0.15
N VAL A 211 -18.24 20.84 0.31
CA VAL A 211 -17.46 19.62 0.12
C VAL A 211 -17.19 18.94 1.44
N LEU A 212 -17.51 17.65 1.56
CA LEU A 212 -17.17 16.81 2.70
C LEU A 212 -15.95 15.94 2.36
N VAL A 213 -14.84 16.12 3.06
CA VAL A 213 -13.69 15.22 3.01
C VAL A 213 -13.83 14.17 4.12
N VAL A 214 -13.82 12.89 3.75
CA VAL A 214 -13.96 11.77 4.70
C VAL A 214 -12.64 11.02 4.82
N GLY A 215 -12.08 10.96 6.03
CA GLY A 215 -10.84 10.25 6.33
C GLY A 215 -9.84 11.11 7.12
N ALA A 216 -8.86 10.45 7.74
CA ALA A 216 -7.89 11.09 8.64
C ALA A 216 -6.42 10.88 8.21
N GLY A 217 -6.18 10.47 6.94
CA GLY A 217 -4.84 10.21 6.41
C GLY A 217 -4.26 11.39 5.62
N HIS A 218 -3.07 11.20 5.06
CA HIS A 218 -2.35 12.22 4.27
C HIS A 218 -3.12 12.68 3.02
N SER A 219 -3.92 11.80 2.40
CA SER A 219 -4.78 12.17 1.26
C SER A 219 -5.85 13.18 1.67
N ALA A 220 -6.48 12.98 2.85
CA ALA A 220 -7.43 13.93 3.41
C ALA A 220 -6.74 15.28 3.68
N ALA A 221 -5.58 15.27 4.35
CA ALA A 221 -4.82 16.48 4.65
C ALA A 221 -4.49 17.30 3.41
N ASN A 222 -3.92 16.66 2.37
CA ASN A 222 -3.61 17.32 1.11
C ASN A 222 -4.86 17.95 0.46
N THR A 223 -5.98 17.23 0.47
CA THR A 223 -7.24 17.70 -0.11
C THR A 223 -7.80 18.87 0.67
N LEU A 224 -7.82 18.81 2.01
CA LEU A 224 -8.30 19.90 2.89
C LEU A 224 -7.49 21.18 2.68
N ILE A 225 -6.16 21.09 2.61
CA ILE A 225 -5.28 22.25 2.37
C ILE A 225 -5.60 22.90 1.01
N LYS A 226 -5.79 22.09 -0.04
CA LYS A 226 -6.11 22.59 -1.38
C LYS A 226 -7.52 23.20 -1.45
N LEU A 227 -8.52 22.58 -0.80
CA LEU A 227 -9.89 23.11 -0.71
C LEU A 227 -9.94 24.42 0.08
N ALA A 228 -9.23 24.52 1.21
CA ALA A 228 -9.12 25.77 1.97
C ALA A 228 -8.44 26.88 1.15
N SER A 229 -7.45 26.52 0.33
CA SER A 229 -6.85 27.47 -0.62
C SER A 229 -7.82 27.89 -1.72
N LEU A 230 -8.61 26.96 -2.26
CA LEU A 230 -9.65 27.25 -3.26
C LEU A 230 -10.71 28.19 -2.69
N ALA A 231 -11.16 27.98 -1.46
CA ALA A 231 -12.18 28.80 -0.79
C ALA A 231 -11.80 30.28 -0.71
N LYS A 232 -10.50 30.61 -0.64
CA LYS A 232 -10.01 31.99 -0.64
C LYS A 232 -10.25 32.71 -1.98
N THR A 233 -10.34 31.97 -3.08
CA THR A 233 -10.46 32.50 -4.44
C THR A 233 -11.79 32.15 -5.12
N ALA A 234 -12.60 31.29 -4.51
CA ALA A 234 -13.90 30.85 -5.01
C ALA A 234 -14.94 30.99 -3.87
N PRO A 235 -15.61 32.15 -3.75
CA PRO A 235 -16.64 32.36 -2.73
C PRO A 235 -17.75 31.31 -2.79
N GLY A 236 -18.27 30.92 -1.63
CA GLY A 236 -19.28 29.87 -1.50
C GLY A 236 -18.68 28.45 -1.41
N THR A 237 -17.37 28.28 -1.52
CA THR A 237 -16.73 27.00 -1.21
C THR A 237 -16.69 26.80 0.30
N ASP A 238 -17.40 25.75 0.78
CA ASP A 238 -17.49 25.37 2.20
C ASP A 238 -16.82 24.00 2.41
N VAL A 239 -15.91 23.90 3.38
CA VAL A 239 -15.07 22.71 3.57
C VAL A 239 -15.38 22.05 4.89
N LEU A 240 -15.94 20.83 4.82
CA LEU A 240 -16.23 19.98 5.96
C LEU A 240 -15.27 18.80 5.99
N TRP A 241 -14.91 18.37 7.19
CA TRP A 241 -14.00 17.24 7.40
C TRP A 241 -14.57 16.24 8.39
N ALA A 242 -14.93 15.04 7.92
CA ALA A 242 -15.48 13.95 8.75
C ALA A 242 -14.38 12.97 9.15
N VAL A 243 -14.29 12.72 10.48
CA VAL A 243 -13.37 11.74 11.08
C VAL A 243 -14.09 10.90 12.12
N ARG A 244 -13.76 9.60 12.19
CA ARG A 244 -14.35 8.66 13.15
C ARG A 244 -13.92 8.92 14.60
N ASN A 245 -12.68 9.35 14.81
CA ASN A 245 -12.10 9.58 16.13
C ASN A 245 -12.32 11.02 16.59
N ALA A 246 -12.25 11.25 17.90
CA ALA A 246 -12.47 12.58 18.50
C ALA A 246 -11.34 13.60 18.20
N GLY A 247 -10.15 13.15 17.78
CA GLY A 247 -8.98 14.01 17.59
C GLY A 247 -8.45 14.07 16.15
N THR A 248 -7.62 15.09 15.88
CA THR A 248 -6.87 15.25 14.63
C THR A 248 -5.64 14.34 14.55
N ALA A 249 -5.43 13.50 15.54
CA ALA A 249 -4.15 12.91 15.93
C ALA A 249 -3.49 11.95 14.92
N ARG A 250 -4.16 11.53 13.84
CA ARG A 250 -3.54 10.65 12.82
C ARG A 250 -2.61 11.37 11.84
N LEU A 251 -2.62 12.68 11.82
CA LEU A 251 -1.80 13.46 10.88
C LEU A 251 -0.41 13.79 11.44
N GLY A 252 -0.01 13.19 12.57
CA GLY A 252 1.33 13.28 13.14
C GLY A 252 1.87 14.70 13.16
N ALA A 253 1.51 15.49 14.19
CA ALA A 253 2.13 16.79 14.43
C ALA A 253 3.45 16.64 15.23
N GLU A 254 4.17 15.52 15.08
CA GLU A 254 5.38 15.28 15.82
C GLU A 254 6.57 15.94 15.14
N ALA A 255 7.18 16.89 15.84
CA ALA A 255 8.44 17.55 15.43
C ALA A 255 9.61 16.55 15.26
N ALA A 256 9.43 15.31 15.70
CA ALA A 256 10.38 14.20 15.60
C ALA A 256 10.21 13.30 14.35
N ASP A 257 9.29 13.64 13.44
CA ASP A 257 9.12 12.87 12.20
C ASP A 257 10.32 13.06 11.27
N GLY A 258 11.05 11.98 10.96
CA GLY A 258 12.18 11.98 10.03
C GLY A 258 11.84 12.48 8.61
N LEU A 259 10.53 12.57 8.28
CA LEU A 259 10.03 13.21 7.05
C LEU A 259 9.32 14.53 7.40
N ALA A 260 10.10 15.61 7.50
CA ALA A 260 9.61 16.94 7.92
C ALA A 260 8.37 17.42 7.13
N ALA A 261 8.29 17.13 5.83
CA ALA A 261 7.15 17.50 4.99
C ALA A 261 5.86 16.77 5.41
N ARG A 262 5.97 15.56 5.98
CA ARG A 262 4.82 14.80 6.50
C ARG A 262 4.28 15.43 7.78
N GLY A 263 5.14 15.81 8.71
CA GLY A 263 4.76 16.49 9.95
C GLY A 263 4.08 17.85 9.70
N GLN A 264 4.51 18.58 8.68
CA GLN A 264 3.91 19.86 8.29
C GLN A 264 2.47 19.75 7.81
N LEU A 265 2.06 18.62 7.19
CA LEU A 265 0.68 18.43 6.76
C LEU A 265 -0.29 18.46 7.95
N GLY A 266 0.05 17.77 9.03
CA GLY A 266 -0.77 17.70 10.24
C GLY A 266 -0.95 19.05 10.89
N SER A 267 0.13 19.78 11.14
CA SER A 267 0.11 21.11 11.74
C SER A 267 -0.67 22.13 10.89
N THR A 268 -0.54 22.05 9.55
CA THR A 268 -1.29 22.91 8.66
C THR A 268 -2.81 22.66 8.74
N VAL A 269 -3.24 21.39 8.73
CA VAL A 269 -4.67 21.04 8.84
C VAL A 269 -5.23 21.48 10.20
N HIS A 270 -4.46 21.31 11.28
CA HIS A 270 -4.86 21.79 12.62
C HIS A 270 -5.13 23.29 12.62
N GLY A 271 -4.21 24.10 12.07
CA GLY A 271 -4.41 25.55 11.93
C GLY A 271 -5.63 25.93 11.07
N LEU A 272 -5.96 25.15 10.03
CA LEU A 272 -7.17 25.37 9.23
C LEU A 272 -8.46 25.12 10.02
N VAL A 273 -8.47 24.13 10.91
CA VAL A 273 -9.60 23.83 11.79
C VAL A 273 -9.72 24.93 12.87
N GLU A 274 -8.63 25.32 13.54
CA GLU A 274 -8.61 26.36 14.56
C GLU A 274 -9.08 27.72 14.02
N SER A 275 -8.69 28.06 12.79
CA SER A 275 -9.11 29.30 12.13
C SER A 275 -10.51 29.26 11.55
N GLY A 276 -11.22 28.12 11.63
CA GLY A 276 -12.58 27.95 11.08
C GLY A 276 -12.65 27.85 9.56
N GLN A 277 -11.50 27.74 8.85
CA GLN A 277 -11.47 27.54 7.40
C GLN A 277 -11.91 26.13 7.00
N VAL A 278 -11.83 25.17 7.92
CA VAL A 278 -12.32 23.80 7.79
C VAL A 278 -13.19 23.47 9.00
N GLN A 279 -14.43 23.05 8.74
CA GLN A 279 -15.36 22.62 9.79
C GLN A 279 -15.16 21.12 10.08
N GLN A 280 -14.62 20.78 11.23
CA GLN A 280 -14.42 19.38 11.60
C GLN A 280 -15.69 18.76 12.19
N ILE A 281 -16.07 17.60 11.68
CA ILE A 281 -17.12 16.70 12.21
C ILE A 281 -16.40 15.49 12.81
N ALA A 282 -15.99 15.62 14.05
CA ALA A 282 -15.30 14.56 14.80
C ALA A 282 -16.28 13.54 15.36
N SER A 283 -15.79 12.32 15.66
CA SER A 283 -16.55 11.19 16.21
C SER A 283 -17.78 10.85 15.35
N PHE A 284 -17.63 10.91 14.03
CA PHE A 284 -18.71 10.68 13.09
C PHE A 284 -18.54 9.32 12.40
N GLU A 285 -19.38 8.38 12.77
CA GLU A 285 -19.52 7.06 12.16
C GLU A 285 -20.61 7.15 11.09
N ILE A 286 -20.21 7.07 9.82
CA ILE A 286 -21.12 7.14 8.69
C ILE A 286 -21.81 5.78 8.53
N ASP A 287 -23.14 5.75 8.63
CA ASP A 287 -23.95 4.57 8.41
C ASP A 287 -24.42 4.46 6.96
N ASP A 288 -24.79 5.59 6.35
CA ASP A 288 -25.37 5.60 4.99
C ASP A 288 -25.10 6.92 4.25
N VAL A 289 -25.12 6.84 2.93
CA VAL A 289 -24.98 7.99 2.02
C VAL A 289 -26.01 7.84 0.91
N ARG A 290 -26.86 8.86 0.73
CA ARG A 290 -27.96 8.84 -0.24
C ARG A 290 -27.99 10.09 -1.10
N PRO A 291 -28.39 9.95 -2.37
CA PRO A 291 -28.71 11.10 -3.20
C PRO A 291 -29.86 11.93 -2.59
N ASP A 292 -29.76 13.24 -2.68
CA ASP A 292 -30.76 14.21 -2.23
C ASP A 292 -30.84 15.35 -3.28
N GLY A 293 -31.61 15.12 -4.33
CA GLY A 293 -31.62 15.98 -5.52
C GLY A 293 -30.23 16.04 -6.17
N ASP A 294 -29.67 17.24 -6.30
CA ASP A 294 -28.32 17.46 -6.83
C ASP A 294 -27.23 17.30 -5.77
N GLN A 295 -27.61 17.08 -4.52
CA GLN A 295 -26.71 16.92 -3.39
C GLN A 295 -26.68 15.46 -2.90
N VAL A 296 -25.92 15.21 -1.83
CA VAL A 296 -25.89 13.95 -1.11
C VAL A 296 -26.07 14.21 0.38
N THR A 297 -26.90 13.40 1.02
CA THR A 297 -27.07 13.38 2.47
C THR A 297 -26.27 12.24 3.06
N VAL A 298 -25.34 12.57 3.95
CA VAL A 298 -24.51 11.65 4.72
C VAL A 298 -25.09 11.56 6.12
N SER A 299 -25.48 10.35 6.53
CA SER A 299 -26.12 10.11 7.83
C SER A 299 -25.36 9.06 8.62
N GLY A 300 -25.49 9.14 9.96
CA GLY A 300 -24.83 8.22 10.87
C GLY A 300 -24.92 8.67 12.30
N ARG A 301 -23.90 8.32 13.09
CA ARG A 301 -23.82 8.69 14.51
C ARG A 301 -22.61 9.60 14.78
N ARG A 302 -22.84 10.72 15.43
CA ARG A 302 -21.79 11.62 15.89
C ARG A 302 -21.76 11.59 17.41
N ALA A 303 -20.67 11.08 17.97
CA ALA A 303 -20.57 10.85 19.44
C ALA A 303 -21.77 10.06 20.01
N GLY A 304 -22.29 9.09 19.25
CA GLY A 304 -23.43 8.25 19.62
C GLY A 304 -24.82 8.81 19.25
N GLU A 305 -24.93 10.11 18.94
CA GLU A 305 -26.19 10.77 18.57
C GLU A 305 -26.43 10.70 17.06
N VAL A 306 -27.70 10.60 16.65
CA VAL A 306 -28.07 10.63 15.22
C VAL A 306 -27.68 11.96 14.60
N PHE A 307 -26.96 11.93 13.50
CA PHE A 307 -26.47 13.11 12.81
C PHE A 307 -26.55 12.92 11.30
N ALA A 308 -26.89 13.98 10.61
CA ALA A 308 -26.86 14.01 9.15
C ALA A 308 -26.33 15.36 8.64
N VAL A 309 -25.68 15.33 7.48
CA VAL A 309 -25.19 16.51 6.79
C VAL A 309 -25.40 16.36 5.28
N THR A 310 -25.92 17.41 4.64
CA THR A 310 -26.10 17.45 3.18
C THR A 310 -24.99 18.29 2.56
N VAL A 311 -24.37 17.76 1.50
CA VAL A 311 -23.24 18.37 0.79
C VAL A 311 -23.37 18.20 -0.72
N ASP A 312 -22.67 19.00 -1.49
CA ASP A 312 -22.64 18.88 -2.95
C ASP A 312 -21.74 17.74 -3.42
N LEU A 313 -20.60 17.57 -2.75
CA LEU A 313 -19.55 16.59 -3.11
C LEU A 313 -18.95 15.93 -1.88
N ILE A 314 -18.53 14.68 -2.03
CA ILE A 314 -17.75 13.95 -1.05
C ILE A 314 -16.39 13.60 -1.66
N VAL A 315 -15.31 13.87 -0.93
CA VAL A 315 -13.99 13.30 -1.24
C VAL A 315 -13.74 12.11 -0.31
N ASN A 316 -13.73 10.92 -0.89
CA ASN A 316 -13.44 9.68 -0.17
C ASN A 316 -11.94 9.52 0.00
N ALA A 317 -11.40 9.95 1.14
CA ALA A 317 -9.99 9.82 1.52
C ALA A 317 -9.81 8.82 2.68
N THR A 318 -10.66 7.78 2.74
CA THR A 318 -10.65 6.73 3.79
C THR A 318 -9.53 5.71 3.65
N GLY A 319 -8.72 5.82 2.60
CA GLY A 319 -7.64 4.88 2.25
C GLY A 319 -8.08 3.82 1.25
N PHE A 320 -7.25 2.81 1.09
CA PHE A 320 -7.39 1.77 0.08
C PHE A 320 -7.22 0.39 0.72
N ARG A 321 -7.60 -0.65 -0.02
CA ARG A 321 -7.40 -2.05 0.34
C ARG A 321 -6.91 -2.85 -0.87
N PRO A 322 -6.27 -4.01 -0.66
CA PRO A 322 -5.83 -4.85 -1.76
C PRO A 322 -7.04 -5.42 -2.53
N ASP A 323 -6.92 -5.46 -3.87
CA ASP A 323 -7.78 -6.28 -4.71
C ASP A 323 -7.18 -7.69 -4.78
N LEU A 324 -7.89 -8.66 -4.22
CA LEU A 324 -7.47 -10.06 -4.14
C LEU A 324 -8.26 -10.98 -5.08
N ASP A 325 -9.20 -10.44 -5.85
CA ASP A 325 -10.12 -11.25 -6.67
C ASP A 325 -9.39 -12.11 -7.70
N MET A 326 -8.32 -11.59 -8.33
CA MET A 326 -7.52 -12.35 -9.29
C MET A 326 -6.73 -13.51 -8.65
N LEU A 327 -6.65 -13.59 -7.32
CA LEU A 327 -5.83 -14.55 -6.57
C LEU A 327 -6.65 -15.71 -5.97
N ARG A 328 -7.90 -15.91 -6.38
CA ARG A 328 -8.80 -16.94 -5.78
C ARG A 328 -8.24 -18.35 -5.87
N GLU A 329 -7.47 -18.68 -6.91
CA GLU A 329 -6.85 -19.99 -7.10
C GLU A 329 -5.43 -20.11 -6.51
N ILE A 330 -4.92 -19.04 -5.90
CA ILE A 330 -3.61 -18.99 -5.24
C ILE A 330 -3.78 -19.20 -3.74
N ARG A 331 -2.89 -19.97 -3.14
CA ARG A 331 -2.86 -20.22 -1.69
C ARG A 331 -2.16 -19.07 -0.98
N ILE A 332 -2.84 -17.95 -0.87
CA ILE A 332 -2.34 -16.80 -0.10
C ILE A 332 -2.54 -17.05 1.41
N GLY A 333 -1.55 -16.66 2.20
CA GLY A 333 -1.61 -16.64 3.67
C GLY A 333 -1.61 -15.19 4.14
N LEU A 334 -2.77 -14.63 4.41
CA LEU A 334 -2.93 -13.27 4.91
C LEU A 334 -3.36 -13.28 6.37
N ASP A 335 -3.05 -12.20 7.06
CA ASP A 335 -3.62 -11.86 8.36
C ASP A 335 -5.08 -11.44 8.20
N ASP A 336 -5.93 -11.87 9.12
CA ASP A 336 -7.38 -11.72 9.02
C ASP A 336 -7.85 -10.26 9.29
N ILE A 337 -6.99 -9.42 9.89
CA ILE A 337 -7.31 -8.03 10.29
C ILE A 337 -6.79 -7.03 9.26
N VAL A 338 -5.49 -7.07 8.98
CA VAL A 338 -4.84 -6.08 8.11
C VAL A 338 -4.71 -6.54 6.65
N GLU A 339 -5.05 -7.78 6.31
CA GLU A 339 -4.95 -8.35 4.95
C GLU A 339 -3.53 -8.26 4.35
N ALA A 340 -2.51 -8.34 5.21
CA ALA A 340 -1.09 -8.41 4.84
C ALA A 340 -0.57 -9.85 4.97
N PRO A 341 0.55 -10.22 4.35
CA PRO A 341 1.21 -11.51 4.60
C PRO A 341 1.37 -11.78 6.09
N ARG A 342 1.05 -13.00 6.55
CA ARG A 342 0.97 -13.34 7.98
C ARG A 342 2.22 -13.02 8.78
N ALA A 343 3.40 -13.20 8.19
CA ALA A 343 4.65 -12.90 8.87
C ALA A 343 4.98 -11.39 8.87
N LEU A 344 4.45 -10.62 7.91
CA LEU A 344 4.60 -9.18 7.85
C LEU A 344 3.62 -8.45 8.77
N ALA A 345 2.40 -8.93 8.89
CA ALA A 345 1.32 -8.26 9.62
C ALA A 345 1.72 -7.81 11.05
N PRO A 346 2.38 -8.62 11.90
CA PRO A 346 2.79 -8.20 13.23
C PRO A 346 3.77 -7.02 13.25
N LEU A 347 4.48 -6.76 12.15
CA LEU A 347 5.45 -5.66 12.03
C LEU A 347 4.80 -4.33 11.62
N ILE A 348 3.58 -4.37 11.06
CA ILE A 348 2.93 -3.22 10.44
C ILE A 348 1.51 -2.97 10.97
N ASP A 349 0.97 -3.83 11.84
CA ASP A 349 -0.38 -3.70 12.37
C ASP A 349 -0.51 -2.42 13.21
N PRO A 350 -1.35 -1.45 12.79
CA PRO A 350 -1.55 -0.20 13.51
C PRO A 350 -2.26 -0.39 14.86
N ASN A 351 -2.83 -1.56 15.14
CA ASN A 351 -3.44 -1.88 16.43
C ASN A 351 -2.38 -2.37 17.45
N LEU A 352 -1.25 -2.88 16.98
CA LEU A 352 -0.16 -3.39 17.82
C LEU A 352 0.95 -2.34 18.03
N HIS A 353 1.13 -1.43 17.08
CA HIS A 353 2.19 -0.43 17.10
C HIS A 353 1.61 0.98 17.20
N SER A 354 1.84 1.63 18.34
CA SER A 354 1.39 3.02 18.55
C SER A 354 2.36 4.07 18.01
N CYS A 355 3.66 3.78 18.00
CA CYS A 355 4.73 4.65 17.46
C CYS A 355 5.92 3.76 17.12
N GLY A 356 6.54 3.94 15.97
CA GLY A 356 7.77 3.26 15.60
C GLY A 356 8.00 3.19 14.10
N SER A 357 9.25 3.01 13.70
CA SER A 357 9.62 2.66 12.34
C SER A 357 9.31 1.19 12.09
N VAL A 358 8.71 0.89 10.94
CA VAL A 358 8.58 -0.50 10.48
C VAL A 358 9.99 -1.04 10.20
N PRO A 359 10.41 -2.17 10.81
CA PRO A 359 11.71 -2.74 10.51
C PRO A 359 11.80 -3.14 9.03
N PRO A 360 12.99 -3.07 8.41
CA PRO A 360 13.21 -3.64 7.09
C PRO A 360 12.77 -5.11 7.05
N HIS A 361 12.17 -5.53 5.96
CA HIS A 361 11.67 -6.89 5.78
C HIS A 361 11.78 -7.32 4.30
N GLY A 362 11.84 -8.61 4.08
CA GLY A 362 12.09 -9.19 2.77
C GLY A 362 11.27 -10.45 2.50
N VAL A 363 11.85 -11.37 1.75
CA VAL A 363 11.17 -12.58 1.27
C VAL A 363 10.58 -13.45 2.37
N ALA A 364 11.19 -13.48 3.56
CA ALA A 364 10.74 -14.30 4.67
C ALA A 364 9.36 -13.83 5.18
N GLU A 365 9.18 -12.51 5.31
CA GLU A 365 7.95 -11.91 5.79
C GLU A 365 6.86 -11.88 4.70
N LEU A 366 7.27 -11.94 3.41
CA LEU A 366 6.36 -11.91 2.27
C LEU A 366 5.94 -13.30 1.77
N ALA A 367 6.43 -14.36 2.40
CA ALA A 367 6.15 -15.73 1.98
C ALA A 367 4.67 -16.11 2.13
N HIS A 368 4.16 -16.81 1.13
CA HIS A 368 2.82 -17.40 1.12
C HIS A 368 2.88 -18.93 1.08
N PRO A 369 1.79 -19.64 1.45
CA PRO A 369 1.71 -21.10 1.22
C PRO A 369 1.85 -21.52 -0.25
N GLU A 370 1.68 -20.58 -1.19
CA GLU A 370 1.93 -20.77 -2.62
C GLU A 370 3.40 -20.52 -2.94
N PRO A 371 4.21 -21.54 -3.30
CA PRO A 371 5.61 -21.35 -3.65
C PRO A 371 5.79 -20.44 -4.88
N ASN A 372 6.81 -19.58 -4.84
CA ASN A 372 7.17 -18.66 -5.93
C ASN A 372 6.07 -17.64 -6.30
N PHE A 373 5.15 -17.37 -5.36
CA PHE A 373 4.17 -16.30 -5.46
C PHE A 373 4.40 -15.29 -4.34
N PHE A 374 4.44 -14.01 -4.69
CA PHE A 374 4.68 -12.92 -3.74
C PHE A 374 3.74 -11.75 -4.02
N ILE A 375 3.27 -11.10 -2.97
CA ILE A 375 2.65 -9.78 -3.03
C ILE A 375 3.67 -8.78 -2.49
N ALA A 376 4.00 -7.75 -3.28
CA ALA A 376 5.00 -6.75 -2.91
C ALA A 376 4.48 -5.31 -3.11
N GLY A 377 5.20 -4.35 -2.56
CA GLY A 377 4.83 -2.95 -2.60
C GLY A 377 3.66 -2.63 -1.68
N MET A 378 2.93 -1.54 -1.96
CA MET A 378 1.80 -1.08 -1.15
C MET A 378 0.75 -2.19 -0.91
N LYS A 379 0.55 -3.08 -1.88
CA LYS A 379 -0.42 -4.18 -1.77
C LYS A 379 -0.05 -5.17 -0.66
N SER A 380 1.24 -5.41 -0.40
CA SER A 380 1.70 -6.28 0.69
C SER A 380 1.38 -5.73 2.09
N TYR A 381 1.14 -4.43 2.19
CA TYR A 381 0.75 -3.78 3.45
C TYR A 381 -0.74 -3.91 3.77
N GLY A 382 -1.52 -4.50 2.84
CA GLY A 382 -2.93 -4.72 3.05
C GLY A 382 -3.67 -3.42 3.38
N ARG A 383 -4.24 -3.35 4.58
CA ARG A 383 -4.96 -2.18 5.12
C ARG A 383 -4.12 -1.29 6.02
N ALA A 384 -2.84 -1.62 6.23
CA ALA A 384 -1.95 -0.78 7.03
C ALA A 384 -1.69 0.57 6.34
N PRO A 385 -1.73 1.70 7.08
CA PRO A 385 -1.84 3.02 6.47
C PRO A 385 -0.55 3.62 5.93
N THR A 386 0.61 3.06 6.28
CA THR A 386 1.91 3.68 6.00
C THR A 386 2.81 2.76 5.19
N PHE A 387 3.26 3.23 4.04
CA PHE A 387 4.19 2.53 3.16
C PHE A 387 5.17 3.53 2.52
N LEU A 388 6.45 3.14 2.45
CA LEU A 388 7.49 3.90 1.75
C LEU A 388 7.94 3.11 0.51
N LEU A 389 8.19 3.78 -0.61
CA LEU A 389 8.70 3.15 -1.84
C LEU A 389 10.00 2.38 -1.58
N LEU A 390 10.88 2.95 -0.76
CA LEU A 390 12.14 2.34 -0.36
C LEU A 390 11.95 0.94 0.26
N THR A 391 10.92 0.77 1.08
CA THR A 391 10.54 -0.55 1.63
C THR A 391 10.15 -1.53 0.52
N GLY A 392 9.36 -1.07 -0.45
CA GLY A 392 8.97 -1.90 -1.59
C GLY A 392 10.15 -2.31 -2.47
N TYR A 393 11.15 -1.46 -2.59
CA TYR A 393 12.39 -1.76 -3.31
C TYR A 393 13.19 -2.86 -2.62
N GLU A 394 13.33 -2.79 -1.30
CA GLU A 394 13.97 -3.86 -0.52
C GLU A 394 13.20 -5.19 -0.62
N GLN A 395 11.87 -5.15 -0.57
CA GLN A 395 11.03 -6.33 -0.77
C GLN A 395 11.35 -7.03 -2.10
N VAL A 396 11.37 -6.29 -3.21
CA VAL A 396 11.58 -6.89 -4.53
C VAL A 396 13.04 -7.25 -4.79
N ARG A 397 14.02 -6.55 -4.19
CA ARG A 397 15.42 -6.95 -4.16
C ARG A 397 15.58 -8.34 -3.53
N SER A 398 15.00 -8.51 -2.35
CA SER A 398 15.03 -9.76 -1.58
C SER A 398 14.33 -10.91 -2.33
N ILE A 399 13.14 -10.66 -2.91
CA ILE A 399 12.41 -11.64 -3.72
C ILE A 399 13.21 -12.05 -4.96
N ALA A 400 13.82 -11.09 -5.67
CA ALA A 400 14.63 -11.38 -6.86
C ALA A 400 15.87 -12.21 -6.51
N ALA A 401 16.51 -11.97 -5.37
CA ALA A 401 17.61 -12.79 -4.87
C ALA A 401 17.17 -14.22 -4.59
N GLU A 402 16.03 -14.42 -3.91
CA GLU A 402 15.46 -15.75 -3.64
C GLU A 402 15.15 -16.52 -4.92
N LEU A 403 14.51 -15.87 -5.92
CA LEU A 403 14.17 -16.50 -7.21
C LEU A 403 15.40 -16.85 -8.04
N ALA A 404 16.52 -16.15 -7.83
CA ALA A 404 17.81 -16.44 -8.45
C ALA A 404 18.61 -17.55 -7.71
N GLY A 405 18.12 -18.05 -6.57
CA GLY A 405 18.81 -19.04 -5.75
C GLY A 405 19.85 -18.45 -4.79
N ASP A 406 19.96 -17.14 -4.69
CA ASP A 406 20.77 -16.44 -3.69
C ASP A 406 20.00 -16.27 -2.38
N HIS A 407 19.78 -17.39 -1.68
CA HIS A 407 19.02 -17.43 -0.43
C HIS A 407 19.71 -16.65 0.72
N ALA A 408 21.02 -16.50 0.67
CA ALA A 408 21.77 -15.73 1.67
C ALA A 408 21.53 -14.21 1.46
N GLY A 409 21.71 -13.71 0.24
CA GLY A 409 21.44 -12.33 -0.13
C GLY A 409 19.96 -11.96 0.01
N ALA A 410 19.04 -12.91 -0.19
CA ALA A 410 17.61 -12.70 0.01
C ALA A 410 17.26 -12.37 1.47
N ARG A 411 17.94 -12.97 2.45
CA ARG A 411 17.72 -12.75 3.89
C ARG A 411 18.53 -11.58 4.47
N GLN A 412 19.54 -11.13 3.75
CA GLN A 412 20.31 -9.96 4.14
C GLN A 412 19.52 -8.70 3.79
N LEU A 413 19.09 -7.96 4.81
CA LEU A 413 18.39 -6.69 4.62
C LEU A 413 19.42 -5.57 4.43
N GLU A 414 19.31 -4.82 3.33
CA GLU A 414 20.27 -3.78 2.96
C GLU A 414 19.73 -2.37 3.24
N LEU A 415 18.48 -2.27 3.69
CA LEU A 415 17.74 -1.04 3.81
C LEU A 415 17.95 -0.37 5.17
N VAL A 416 18.32 0.91 5.13
CA VAL A 416 18.24 1.83 6.27
C VAL A 416 17.07 2.77 6.06
N LEU A 417 16.00 2.56 6.80
CA LEU A 417 14.82 3.42 6.74
C LEU A 417 15.03 4.71 7.54
N PRO A 418 14.49 5.86 7.08
CA PRO A 418 14.36 7.02 7.95
C PRO A 418 13.44 6.67 9.14
N GLU A 419 13.73 7.22 10.32
CA GLU A 419 12.86 7.04 11.49
C GLU A 419 11.51 7.71 11.24
N THR A 420 10.52 6.93 10.82
CA THR A 420 9.17 7.40 10.54
C THR A 420 8.19 6.67 11.45
N GLY A 421 7.48 7.40 12.31
CA GLY A 421 6.47 6.80 13.19
C GLY A 421 5.32 6.15 12.41
N VAL A 422 4.84 5.00 12.86
CA VAL A 422 3.57 4.40 12.42
C VAL A 422 2.45 5.04 13.24
N CYS A 423 1.46 5.64 12.59
CA CYS A 423 0.30 6.21 13.28
C CYS A 423 -0.61 5.09 13.77
N SER A 424 -0.82 4.98 15.10
CA SER A 424 -1.76 4.02 15.69
C SER A 424 -3.21 4.35 15.34
N THR A 425 -4.05 3.32 15.29
CA THR A 425 -5.49 3.46 15.02
C THR A 425 -6.30 3.73 16.29
N ASP A 426 -5.79 3.37 17.46
CA ASP A 426 -6.44 3.54 18.75
C ASP A 426 -5.79 4.64 19.59
N ILE A 427 -6.52 5.73 19.78
CA ILE A 427 -6.23 6.74 20.78
C ILE A 427 -7.32 6.65 21.85
N GLY A 428 -7.26 5.58 22.59
CA GLY A 428 -7.91 5.44 23.89
C GLY A 428 -6.83 5.55 24.96
N GLY A 429 -6.64 6.74 25.48
CA GLY A 429 -6.10 7.01 26.81
C GLY A 429 -4.68 6.57 27.16
N SER A 430 -3.94 7.55 27.62
CA SER A 430 -2.67 7.56 28.35
C SER A 430 -1.38 7.54 27.53
N SER A 431 -0.86 8.71 27.37
CA SER A 431 0.55 9.05 27.21
C SER A 431 1.40 8.32 28.27
N CYS A 432 2.18 7.34 27.84
CA CYS A 432 3.25 6.75 28.62
C CYS A 432 4.52 6.72 27.78
N CYS A 433 5.16 7.87 27.59
CA CYS A 433 6.59 7.97 27.26
C CYS A 433 7.06 9.39 27.58
N THR A 434 7.12 9.73 28.85
CA THR A 434 8.06 10.75 29.33
C THR A 434 9.23 10.02 29.97
N THR A 435 10.29 9.81 29.22
CA THR A 435 11.60 9.49 29.77
C THR A 435 12.27 10.81 30.12
N PRO A 436 12.55 11.11 31.38
CA PRO A 436 13.35 12.30 31.70
C PRO A 436 14.80 12.04 31.32
N ALA A 437 15.41 13.01 30.69
CA ALA A 437 16.86 13.03 30.45
C ALA A 437 17.61 12.92 31.78
N ALA A 438 18.36 11.83 31.96
CA ALA A 438 19.24 11.65 33.09
C ALA A 438 20.61 12.24 32.78
N THR A 439 20.89 13.39 33.36
CA THR A 439 22.27 13.83 33.66
C THR A 439 22.61 13.35 35.07
N GLY A 440 23.72 12.58 35.24
CA GLY A 440 24.27 12.31 36.57
C GLY A 440 24.95 10.94 36.69
N THR A 441 26.21 10.95 36.96
CA THR A 441 27.25 9.95 37.17
C THR A 441 26.92 8.89 38.25
N PRO A 442 27.60 7.71 38.26
CA PRO A 442 27.11 6.49 38.91
C PRO A 442 27.50 6.37 40.39
N ALA A 443 26.64 5.75 41.16
CA ALA A 443 27.00 5.11 42.42
C ALA A 443 26.33 3.73 42.50
N ALA A 444 27.09 2.77 42.96
CA ALA A 444 26.82 1.36 43.06
C ALA A 444 25.78 1.02 44.14
N GLU A 445 25.34 -0.25 44.05
CA GLU A 445 24.65 -1.10 45.06
C GLU A 445 23.12 -1.09 45.04
N ASP A 446 22.55 -2.16 44.66
CA ASP A 446 21.86 -3.27 45.30
C ASP A 446 20.88 -3.99 44.39
N ALA A 447 21.09 -5.28 44.32
CA ALA A 447 20.21 -6.23 43.67
C ALA A 447 18.93 -6.44 44.52
N ALA A 448 17.78 -6.55 43.86
CA ALA A 448 16.81 -7.60 44.10
C ALA A 448 15.43 -7.30 43.48
N CYS A 449 14.81 -8.37 43.03
CA CYS A 449 13.38 -8.56 42.75
C CYS A 449 12.91 -8.34 41.32
N CYS A 450 12.91 -9.47 40.58
CA CYS A 450 11.70 -10.03 39.98
C CYS A 450 12.00 -11.43 39.47
N THR A 451 11.77 -12.43 40.33
CA THR A 451 11.69 -13.85 39.97
C THR A 451 10.21 -14.20 39.75
N PRO A 452 9.85 -14.90 38.67
CA PRO A 452 8.48 -15.39 38.52
C PRO A 452 8.27 -16.62 39.39
N PRO A 453 7.06 -16.87 39.95
CA PRO A 453 6.79 -18.04 40.77
C PRO A 453 6.69 -19.31 39.91
N ALA A 454 7.31 -20.39 40.44
CA ALA A 454 7.25 -21.74 39.93
C ALA A 454 5.83 -22.35 40.10
N PRO A 455 5.44 -23.34 39.29
CA PRO A 455 4.16 -24.01 39.42
C PRO A 455 4.20 -25.01 40.58
N THR A 456 3.25 -24.89 41.49
CA THR A 456 2.97 -25.92 42.48
C THR A 456 2.05 -26.98 41.89
N SER A 457 2.57 -28.22 41.88
CA SER A 457 1.79 -29.44 41.76
C SER A 457 0.96 -29.66 43.02
N ASP A 458 -0.33 -29.86 42.92
CA ASP A 458 -0.96 -30.87 43.74
C ASP A 458 -2.26 -31.41 43.10
N SER A 459 -2.32 -32.70 43.22
CA SER A 459 -3.30 -33.66 42.78
C SER A 459 -4.61 -33.59 43.59
N THR A 460 -5.75 -33.90 42.98
CA THR A 460 -6.65 -35.01 43.31
C THR A 460 -8.07 -34.72 42.91
N SER A 461 -8.58 -35.54 42.01
CA SER A 461 -9.70 -36.46 42.20
C SER A 461 -11.13 -35.97 42.18
N CYS A 462 -11.86 -36.68 41.34
CA CYS A 462 -13.24 -37.21 41.42
C CYS A 462 -14.36 -36.47 40.67
N CYS A 463 -14.73 -37.05 39.57
CA CYS A 463 -15.93 -37.88 39.28
C CYS A 463 -17.32 -37.20 39.28
N THR A 464 -18.00 -37.49 38.18
CA THR A 464 -19.44 -37.81 38.00
C THR A 464 -20.46 -36.65 38.15
N ASN A 465 -21.10 -36.23 37.11
CA ASN A 465 -22.28 -36.76 36.42
C ASN A 465 -22.42 -36.12 35.05
#